data_8563f206d905313fd114667eb5fedad4
#
_entry.id   8563f206d905313fd114667eb5fedad4
#
_cell.length_a   1.000
_cell.length_b   1.000
_cell.length_c   1.000
_cell.angle_alpha   90.00
_cell.angle_beta   90.00
_cell.angle_gamma   90.00
#
_symmetry.space_group_name_H-M   'P 1'
#
loop_
_entity.id
_entity.type
_entity.pdbx_description
1 polymer ?
#
loop_
_entity_poly.entity_id
_entity_poly.type
_entity_poly.pdbx_seq_one_letter_code
_entity_poly.pdbx_strand_id
1 'polypeptide(L)'
;MRWLVVLPFERPGLMGMDFADELRALGHDVRTFEYRKDNPLYKNRGTKSAYQALLLRSLERACLAWLPNLVLVIKGGPITASLIARVRRKTDTLFLNFFPDNPLWMMPFEAIEAYDVFFTKERYAMKSLEQVGLRNLAYLPMYCVPSAHHPVTPSPDEAQRYGAQISFVGNRYPYRERFVRALRDYPLKLWGSGWTAAEDPLVRAIAGPPVFGNEKLLVYAGSTLSLNHHHPMNDIVGVNTRTFELAAAGACQVVDLKDDLLELFTPGEEIVGYRDLGELRRQLDVHLEHPDEARAIGENARRRALAEHTLRHRIETMLAMVDERFGKRT
;
A
#
# COMPACT_ATOMS: atom_id res chain seq x y z
N MET A 1 -22.58 3.32 -11.52
CA MET A 1 -21.82 4.54 -11.93
C MET A 1 -20.71 4.18 -12.91
N ARG A 2 -20.25 5.14 -13.74
CA ARG A 2 -19.08 4.99 -14.61
C ARG A 2 -17.82 5.50 -13.91
N TRP A 3 -16.80 4.66 -13.81
CA TRP A 3 -15.53 4.97 -13.17
C TRP A 3 -14.37 4.85 -14.15
N LEU A 4 -13.54 5.87 -14.23
CA LEU A 4 -12.24 5.78 -14.90
C LEU A 4 -11.13 5.68 -13.85
N VAL A 5 -10.51 4.50 -13.71
CA VAL A 5 -9.38 4.29 -12.83
C VAL A 5 -8.08 4.59 -13.57
N VAL A 6 -7.42 5.68 -13.18
CA VAL A 6 -6.15 6.15 -13.76
C VAL A 6 -5.00 5.63 -12.91
N LEU A 7 -4.21 4.73 -13.45
CA LEU A 7 -3.27 3.92 -12.69
C LEU A 7 -1.87 3.88 -13.35
N PRO A 8 -0.80 3.65 -12.56
CA PRO A 8 0.55 3.63 -13.14
C PRO A 8 0.81 2.45 -14.08
N PHE A 9 0.28 1.26 -13.76
CA PHE A 9 0.46 0.04 -14.54
C PHE A 9 -0.78 -0.84 -14.50
N GLU A 10 -1.24 -1.32 -15.65
CA GLU A 10 -2.32 -2.32 -15.78
C GLU A 10 -1.75 -3.74 -15.60
N ARG A 11 -1.41 -4.08 -14.38
CA ARG A 11 -0.91 -5.42 -14.02
C ARG A 11 -1.73 -5.97 -12.86
N PRO A 12 -2.22 -7.24 -12.96
CA PRO A 12 -2.92 -7.90 -11.86
C PRO A 12 -2.08 -7.89 -10.57
N GLY A 13 -2.73 -7.74 -9.44
CA GLY A 13 -2.10 -7.68 -8.12
C GLY A 13 -1.37 -6.36 -7.83
N LEU A 14 -1.56 -5.33 -8.66
CA LEU A 14 -1.15 -3.98 -8.35
C LEU A 14 -2.36 -3.14 -7.94
N MET A 15 -2.15 -2.29 -6.96
CA MET A 15 -3.16 -1.45 -6.30
C MET A 15 -4.23 -0.85 -7.25
N GLY A 16 -3.83 -0.31 -8.40
CA GLY A 16 -4.78 0.30 -9.33
C GLY A 16 -5.73 -0.71 -9.95
N MET A 17 -5.25 -1.93 -10.23
CA MET A 17 -6.10 -3.01 -10.74
C MET A 17 -7.00 -3.57 -9.64
N ASP A 18 -6.49 -3.67 -8.41
CA ASP A 18 -7.30 -4.11 -7.27
C ASP A 18 -8.53 -3.19 -7.09
N PHE A 19 -8.33 -1.86 -7.18
CA PHE A 19 -9.45 -0.90 -7.16
C PHE A 19 -10.41 -1.09 -8.34
N ALA A 20 -9.89 -1.28 -9.55
CA ALA A 20 -10.74 -1.46 -10.73
C ALA A 20 -11.57 -2.75 -10.64
N ASP A 21 -10.98 -3.83 -10.16
CA ASP A 21 -11.64 -5.12 -10.05
C ASP A 21 -12.68 -5.14 -8.92
N GLU A 22 -12.38 -4.54 -7.77
CA GLU A 22 -13.35 -4.42 -6.67
C GLU A 22 -14.53 -3.51 -7.04
N LEU A 23 -14.28 -2.39 -7.75
CA LEU A 23 -15.35 -1.53 -8.26
C LEU A 23 -16.26 -2.27 -9.26
N ARG A 24 -15.70 -3.14 -10.13
CA ARG A 24 -16.49 -4.01 -11.02
C ARG A 24 -17.31 -5.02 -10.23
N ALA A 25 -16.72 -5.63 -9.19
CA ALA A 25 -17.42 -6.56 -8.30
C ALA A 25 -18.59 -5.90 -7.56
N LEU A 26 -18.51 -4.59 -7.30
CA LEU A 26 -19.58 -3.77 -6.75
C LEU A 26 -20.64 -3.33 -7.80
N GLY A 27 -20.53 -3.80 -9.06
CA GLY A 27 -21.51 -3.54 -10.11
C GLY A 27 -21.33 -2.20 -10.84
N HIS A 28 -20.17 -1.57 -10.71
CA HIS A 28 -19.88 -0.33 -11.44
C HIS A 28 -19.35 -0.61 -12.87
N ASP A 29 -19.61 0.30 -13.80
CA ASP A 29 -19.00 0.30 -15.15
C ASP A 29 -17.60 0.95 -15.03
N VAL A 30 -16.54 0.14 -15.20
CA VAL A 30 -15.17 0.55 -14.89
C VAL A 30 -14.25 0.38 -16.09
N ARG A 31 -13.66 1.50 -16.51
CA ARG A 31 -12.52 1.52 -17.44
C ARG A 31 -11.25 1.89 -16.73
N THR A 32 -10.13 1.44 -17.29
CA THR A 32 -8.79 1.76 -16.80
C THR A 32 -8.05 2.66 -17.79
N PHE A 33 -7.11 3.46 -17.25
CA PHE A 33 -6.21 4.26 -18.06
C PHE A 33 -4.80 4.20 -17.45
N GLU A 34 -3.89 3.53 -18.16
CA GLU A 34 -2.49 3.39 -17.73
C GLU A 34 -1.66 4.61 -18.13
N TYR A 35 -0.98 5.25 -17.17
CA TYR A 35 -0.22 6.46 -17.43
C TYR A 35 1.31 6.28 -17.44
N ARG A 36 1.86 5.19 -16.93
CA ARG A 36 3.31 4.97 -16.95
C ARG A 36 3.79 4.13 -18.11
N LYS A 37 3.02 3.26 -18.65
CA LYS A 37 3.36 2.29 -19.71
C LYS A 37 4.84 1.94 -19.80
N ASP A 38 5.19 0.68 -19.98
CA ASP A 38 6.58 0.26 -20.25
C ASP A 38 7.05 0.74 -21.63
N ASN A 39 6.95 2.05 -21.86
CA ASN A 39 7.29 2.68 -23.12
C ASN A 39 8.70 3.26 -23.05
N PRO A 40 9.60 2.95 -24.01
CA PRO A 40 10.93 3.51 -24.08
C PRO A 40 10.95 5.05 -24.07
N LEU A 41 9.95 5.69 -24.70
CA LEU A 41 9.81 7.15 -24.72
C LEU A 41 9.55 7.75 -23.33
N TYR A 42 8.88 7.03 -22.44
CA TYR A 42 8.70 7.45 -21.06
C TYR A 42 9.97 7.30 -20.22
N LYS A 43 10.78 6.28 -20.52
CA LYS A 43 12.04 6.00 -19.81
C LYS A 43 13.18 6.96 -20.22
N ASN A 44 13.13 7.50 -21.43
CA ASN A 44 14.14 8.41 -21.94
C ASN A 44 13.86 9.87 -21.48
N ARG A 45 14.87 10.49 -20.83
CA ARG A 45 14.73 11.86 -20.30
C ARG A 45 14.39 12.89 -21.39
N GLY A 46 14.92 12.77 -22.62
CA GLY A 46 14.70 13.70 -23.73
C GLY A 46 13.29 13.65 -24.32
N THR A 47 12.62 12.50 -24.28
CA THR A 47 11.28 12.30 -24.85
C THR A 47 10.16 12.28 -23.81
N LYS A 48 10.50 12.17 -22.53
CA LYS A 48 9.56 12.00 -21.42
C LYS A 48 8.50 13.10 -21.37
N SER A 49 8.88 14.37 -21.49
CA SER A 49 7.95 15.50 -21.42
C SER A 49 6.96 15.52 -22.57
N ALA A 50 7.42 15.26 -23.80
CA ALA A 50 6.55 15.17 -24.97
C ALA A 50 5.59 13.99 -24.87
N TYR A 51 6.08 12.84 -24.43
CA TYR A 51 5.24 11.66 -24.18
C TYR A 51 4.19 11.94 -23.10
N GLN A 52 4.58 12.60 -22.01
CA GLN A 52 3.65 12.98 -20.93
C GLN A 52 2.56 13.93 -21.44
N ALA A 53 2.89 14.90 -22.30
CA ALA A 53 1.91 15.80 -22.89
C ALA A 53 0.90 15.04 -23.78
N LEU A 54 1.36 14.07 -24.57
CA LEU A 54 0.49 13.21 -25.38
C LEU A 54 -0.41 12.33 -24.51
N LEU A 55 0.13 11.76 -23.45
CA LEU A 55 -0.60 10.96 -22.48
C LEU A 55 -1.73 11.76 -21.83
N LEU A 56 -1.44 12.99 -21.37
CA LEU A 56 -2.43 13.86 -20.74
C LEU A 56 -3.55 14.25 -21.74
N ARG A 57 -3.21 14.52 -23.01
CA ARG A 57 -4.22 14.75 -24.06
C ARG A 57 -5.07 13.50 -24.32
N SER A 58 -4.47 12.31 -24.29
CA SER A 58 -5.20 11.05 -24.45
C SER A 58 -6.16 10.81 -23.28
N LEU A 59 -5.74 11.10 -22.04
CA LEU A 59 -6.59 11.00 -20.86
C LEU A 59 -7.75 12.01 -20.93
N GLU A 60 -7.49 13.25 -21.31
CA GLU A 60 -8.55 14.26 -21.53
C GLU A 60 -9.59 13.76 -22.54
N ARG A 61 -9.15 13.22 -23.70
CA ARG A 61 -10.04 12.65 -24.71
C ARG A 61 -10.85 11.47 -24.16
N ALA A 62 -10.23 10.60 -23.39
CA ALA A 62 -10.92 9.46 -22.76
C ALA A 62 -12.02 9.92 -21.81
N CYS A 63 -11.75 10.93 -20.97
CA CYS A 63 -12.75 11.52 -20.09
C CYS A 63 -13.91 12.15 -20.88
N LEU A 64 -13.62 12.93 -21.91
CA LEU A 64 -14.64 13.62 -22.72
C LEU A 64 -15.46 12.67 -23.58
N ALA A 65 -14.89 11.57 -24.07
CA ALA A 65 -15.60 10.60 -24.91
C ALA A 65 -16.49 9.66 -24.09
N TRP A 66 -16.09 9.31 -22.89
CA TRP A 66 -16.81 8.35 -22.07
C TRP A 66 -17.66 8.99 -20.97
N LEU A 67 -17.36 10.22 -20.57
CA LEU A 67 -18.06 10.98 -19.53
C LEU A 67 -18.20 10.17 -18.23
N PRO A 68 -17.09 9.77 -17.57
CA PRO A 68 -17.17 9.06 -16.30
C PRO A 68 -17.82 9.96 -15.23
N ASN A 69 -18.57 9.36 -14.32
CA ASN A 69 -19.04 10.07 -13.12
C ASN A 69 -17.86 10.43 -12.21
N LEU A 70 -16.94 9.46 -12.07
CA LEU A 70 -15.78 9.56 -11.18
C LEU A 70 -14.50 9.13 -11.90
N VAL A 71 -13.44 9.91 -11.73
CA VAL A 71 -12.07 9.54 -12.12
C VAL A 71 -11.29 9.30 -10.84
N LEU A 72 -10.88 8.06 -10.59
CA LEU A 72 -10.00 7.70 -9.46
C LEU A 72 -8.56 7.62 -9.95
N VAL A 73 -7.71 8.49 -9.45
CA VAL A 73 -6.29 8.52 -9.79
C VAL A 73 -5.48 7.87 -8.68
N ILE A 74 -4.78 6.79 -8.99
CA ILE A 74 -3.86 6.13 -8.07
C ILE A 74 -2.46 6.73 -8.21
N LYS A 75 -1.91 7.27 -7.13
CA LYS A 75 -0.68 8.11 -7.09
C LYS A 75 -0.82 9.40 -7.90
N GLY A 76 -0.73 9.33 -9.21
CA GLY A 76 -1.06 10.46 -10.11
C GLY A 76 0.06 11.46 -10.38
N GLY A 77 1.33 11.13 -10.14
CA GLY A 77 2.44 12.07 -10.32
C GLY A 77 2.50 12.85 -11.64
N PRO A 78 2.12 12.29 -12.81
CA PRO A 78 2.05 13.05 -14.05
C PRO A 78 0.73 13.81 -14.29
N ILE A 79 -0.30 13.60 -13.45
CA ILE A 79 -1.62 14.25 -13.64
C ILE A 79 -1.53 15.68 -13.11
N THR A 80 -1.90 16.63 -13.96
CA THR A 80 -1.75 18.06 -13.66
C THR A 80 -3.08 18.74 -13.33
N ALA A 81 -3.04 19.78 -12.50
CA ALA A 81 -4.19 20.63 -12.21
C ALA A 81 -4.86 21.19 -13.47
N SER A 82 -4.06 21.56 -14.47
CA SER A 82 -4.57 22.07 -15.74
C SER A 82 -5.39 21.04 -16.55
N LEU A 83 -5.02 19.75 -16.50
CA LEU A 83 -5.81 18.68 -17.09
C LEU A 83 -7.18 18.57 -16.40
N ILE A 84 -7.18 18.48 -15.09
CA ILE A 84 -8.41 18.38 -14.28
C ILE A 84 -9.33 19.56 -14.58
N ALA A 85 -8.79 20.77 -14.56
CA ALA A 85 -9.55 21.99 -14.87
C ALA A 85 -10.14 22.00 -16.30
N ARG A 86 -9.42 21.45 -17.32
CA ARG A 86 -9.95 21.36 -18.69
C ARG A 86 -11.11 20.37 -18.82
N VAL A 87 -11.03 19.23 -18.13
CA VAL A 87 -12.11 18.23 -18.13
C VAL A 87 -13.33 18.79 -17.41
N ARG A 88 -13.16 19.37 -16.21
CA ARG A 88 -14.26 19.96 -15.41
C ARG A 88 -15.03 21.07 -16.13
N ARG A 89 -14.37 21.88 -16.97
CA ARG A 89 -15.09 22.91 -17.76
C ARG A 89 -16.07 22.32 -18.77
N LYS A 90 -15.98 21.03 -19.07
CA LYS A 90 -16.76 20.37 -20.11
C LYS A 90 -17.62 19.21 -19.59
N THR A 91 -17.47 18.86 -18.35
CA THR A 91 -18.14 17.69 -17.73
C THR A 91 -18.37 17.90 -16.23
N ASP A 92 -19.32 17.15 -15.65
CA ASP A 92 -19.57 17.09 -14.20
C ASP A 92 -18.75 15.99 -13.50
N THR A 93 -17.68 15.51 -14.16
CA THR A 93 -16.81 14.47 -13.63
C THR A 93 -16.07 14.93 -12.40
N LEU A 94 -16.14 14.17 -11.31
CA LEU A 94 -15.31 14.37 -10.13
C LEU A 94 -13.98 13.64 -10.26
N PHE A 95 -12.92 14.28 -9.80
CA PHE A 95 -11.58 13.71 -9.73
C PHE A 95 -11.20 13.39 -8.28
N LEU A 96 -11.03 12.11 -8.00
CA LEU A 96 -10.56 11.59 -6.74
C LEU A 96 -9.10 11.15 -6.88
N ASN A 97 -8.31 11.31 -5.83
CA ASN A 97 -6.96 10.74 -5.76
C ASN A 97 -6.84 9.80 -4.57
N PHE A 98 -6.20 8.66 -4.73
CA PHE A 98 -5.70 7.84 -3.63
C PHE A 98 -4.18 7.80 -3.68
N PHE A 99 -3.55 8.42 -2.67
CA PHE A 99 -2.10 8.53 -2.58
C PHE A 99 -1.56 7.60 -1.48
N PRO A 100 -0.94 6.47 -1.84
CA PRO A 100 -0.51 5.43 -0.88
C PRO A 100 0.82 5.72 -0.19
N ASP A 101 1.50 6.79 -0.58
CA ASP A 101 2.77 7.24 -0.02
C ASP A 101 2.58 8.57 0.74
N ASN A 102 3.65 9.15 1.30
CA ASN A 102 3.57 10.48 1.90
C ASN A 102 3.57 11.57 0.80
N PRO A 103 2.46 12.30 0.60
CA PRO A 103 2.34 13.28 -0.47
C PRO A 103 3.25 14.49 -0.32
N LEU A 104 3.66 14.86 0.90
CA LEU A 104 4.50 16.05 1.16
C LEU A 104 5.83 16.05 0.41
N TRP A 105 6.36 14.86 0.09
CA TRP A 105 7.63 14.71 -0.59
C TRP A 105 7.51 14.41 -2.09
N MET A 106 6.30 14.09 -2.55
CA MET A 106 6.11 13.46 -3.86
C MET A 106 5.13 14.20 -4.77
N MET A 107 4.30 15.10 -4.22
CA MET A 107 3.27 15.80 -4.99
C MET A 107 3.43 17.31 -4.89
N PRO A 108 3.29 18.05 -6.01
CA PRO A 108 3.13 19.50 -5.97
C PRO A 108 1.81 19.88 -5.27
N PHE A 109 1.83 20.94 -4.50
CA PHE A 109 0.70 21.41 -3.74
C PHE A 109 -0.53 21.70 -4.63
N GLU A 110 -0.32 22.36 -5.75
CA GLU A 110 -1.38 22.71 -6.73
C GLU A 110 -2.01 21.46 -7.37
N ALA A 111 -1.24 20.37 -7.44
CA ALA A 111 -1.77 19.10 -7.94
C ALA A 111 -2.68 18.44 -6.91
N ILE A 112 -2.37 18.54 -5.61
CA ILE A 112 -3.23 18.02 -4.53
C ILE A 112 -4.54 18.83 -4.48
N GLU A 113 -4.45 20.16 -4.51
CA GLU A 113 -5.60 21.07 -4.46
C GLU A 113 -6.58 20.87 -5.63
N ALA A 114 -6.07 20.43 -6.79
CA ALA A 114 -6.90 20.27 -7.98
C ALA A 114 -7.93 19.13 -7.89
N TYR A 115 -7.75 18.15 -7.02
CA TYR A 115 -8.70 17.04 -6.86
C TYR A 115 -9.96 17.49 -6.08
N ASP A 116 -11.09 16.86 -6.34
CA ASP A 116 -12.33 17.07 -5.55
C ASP A 116 -12.19 16.45 -4.16
N VAL A 117 -11.57 15.25 -4.08
CA VAL A 117 -11.13 14.63 -2.82
C VAL A 117 -9.76 14.01 -3.03
N PHE A 118 -8.84 14.34 -2.15
CA PHE A 118 -7.50 13.76 -2.10
C PHE A 118 -7.39 12.85 -0.87
N PHE A 119 -7.39 11.54 -1.11
CA PHE A 119 -7.26 10.54 -0.06
C PHE A 119 -5.78 10.25 0.23
N THR A 120 -5.40 10.31 1.48
CA THR A 120 -4.07 9.93 1.97
C THR A 120 -4.16 8.98 3.16
N LYS A 121 -3.22 8.04 3.22
CA LYS A 121 -3.05 7.15 4.38
C LYS A 121 -2.26 7.78 5.52
N GLU A 122 -1.75 8.99 5.33
CA GLU A 122 -0.79 9.64 6.23
C GLU A 122 -1.43 10.85 6.89
N ARG A 123 -1.92 10.70 8.11
CA ARG A 123 -2.58 11.78 8.87
C ARG A 123 -1.65 12.94 9.17
N TYR A 124 -0.36 12.68 9.33
CA TYR A 124 0.62 13.75 9.50
C TYR A 124 0.64 14.68 8.28
N ALA A 125 0.67 14.10 7.07
CA ALA A 125 0.61 14.88 5.84
C ALA A 125 -0.73 15.61 5.70
N MET A 126 -1.85 14.96 6.02
CA MET A 126 -3.17 15.58 5.99
C MET A 126 -3.21 16.83 6.89
N LYS A 127 -2.83 16.70 8.16
CA LYS A 127 -2.79 17.83 9.10
C LYS A 127 -1.87 18.97 8.62
N SER A 128 -0.70 18.63 8.07
CA SER A 128 0.24 19.62 7.53
C SER A 128 -0.34 20.41 6.34
N LEU A 129 -1.06 19.70 5.44
CA LEU A 129 -1.71 20.33 4.28
C LEU A 129 -2.94 21.17 4.69
N GLU A 130 -3.69 20.74 5.69
CA GLU A 130 -4.81 21.51 6.27
C GLU A 130 -4.35 22.83 6.88
N GLN A 131 -3.18 22.85 7.55
CA GLN A 131 -2.60 24.06 8.14
C GLN A 131 -2.27 25.12 7.10
N VAL A 132 -1.94 24.74 5.87
CA VAL A 132 -1.69 25.65 4.76
C VAL A 132 -2.92 25.91 3.89
N GLY A 133 -4.11 25.48 4.33
CA GLY A 133 -5.40 25.90 3.77
C GLY A 133 -6.10 24.90 2.87
N LEU A 134 -5.55 23.69 2.59
CA LEU A 134 -6.26 22.68 1.81
C LEU A 134 -7.49 22.14 2.57
N ARG A 135 -8.60 21.95 1.85
CA ARG A 135 -9.88 21.48 2.43
C ARG A 135 -10.43 20.24 1.75
N ASN A 136 -9.81 19.80 0.66
CA ASN A 136 -10.21 18.65 -0.15
C ASN A 136 -9.59 17.34 0.32
N LEU A 137 -9.02 17.28 1.50
CA LEU A 137 -8.31 16.12 2.05
C LEU A 137 -9.26 15.16 2.75
N ALA A 138 -8.91 13.88 2.72
CA ALA A 138 -9.56 12.82 3.48
C ALA A 138 -8.55 11.72 3.88
N TYR A 139 -8.70 11.22 5.09
CA TYR A 139 -7.92 10.06 5.54
C TYR A 139 -8.52 8.77 4.99
N LEU A 140 -7.69 7.94 4.40
CA LEU A 140 -8.07 6.60 3.97
C LEU A 140 -6.86 5.66 4.16
N PRO A 141 -6.89 4.76 5.16
CA PRO A 141 -5.79 3.85 5.42
C PRO A 141 -5.62 2.82 4.29
N MET A 142 -4.47 2.16 4.26
CA MET A 142 -4.22 1.03 3.38
C MET A 142 -5.17 -0.13 3.69
N TYR A 143 -5.09 -1.22 2.93
CA TYR A 143 -6.08 -2.30 2.94
C TYR A 143 -5.45 -3.65 2.61
N CYS A 144 -6.21 -4.72 2.82
CA CYS A 144 -5.97 -6.03 2.23
C CYS A 144 -6.98 -6.34 1.10
N VAL A 145 -6.57 -7.25 0.22
CA VAL A 145 -7.42 -7.85 -0.82
C VAL A 145 -7.54 -9.34 -0.47
N PRO A 146 -8.68 -9.81 0.04
CA PRO A 146 -8.81 -11.19 0.56
C PRO A 146 -8.49 -12.29 -0.45
N SER A 147 -8.76 -12.06 -1.75
CA SER A 147 -8.41 -13.00 -2.82
C SER A 147 -6.91 -13.09 -3.11
N ALA A 148 -6.13 -12.06 -2.75
CA ALA A 148 -4.68 -12.00 -2.92
C ALA A 148 -3.90 -12.21 -1.62
N HIS A 149 -4.53 -11.93 -0.47
CA HIS A 149 -3.92 -12.00 0.86
C HIS A 149 -4.74 -12.96 1.73
N HIS A 150 -4.37 -14.23 1.72
CA HIS A 150 -5.05 -15.30 2.45
C HIS A 150 -4.05 -16.32 2.99
N PRO A 151 -4.41 -17.11 4.00
CA PRO A 151 -3.58 -18.21 4.47
C PRO A 151 -3.36 -19.25 3.35
N VAL A 152 -2.16 -19.82 3.32
CA VAL A 152 -1.79 -20.93 2.46
C VAL A 152 -1.14 -22.02 3.31
N THR A 153 -1.20 -23.27 2.83
CA THR A 153 -0.51 -24.39 3.48
C THR A 153 0.69 -24.76 2.62
N PRO A 154 1.93 -24.48 3.05
CA PRO A 154 3.12 -24.89 2.30
C PRO A 154 3.23 -26.42 2.22
N SER A 155 3.61 -26.95 1.06
CA SER A 155 4.11 -28.33 0.93
C SER A 155 5.43 -28.48 1.70
N PRO A 156 5.91 -29.73 1.97
CA PRO A 156 7.19 -29.94 2.63
C PRO A 156 8.38 -29.24 1.96
N ASP A 157 8.44 -29.25 0.62
CA ASP A 157 9.49 -28.58 -0.15
C ASP A 157 9.39 -27.05 -0.07
N GLU A 158 8.17 -26.51 -0.11
CA GLU A 158 7.92 -25.09 0.06
C GLU A 158 8.24 -24.63 1.49
N ALA A 159 7.89 -25.42 2.51
CA ALA A 159 8.24 -25.13 3.90
C ALA A 159 9.76 -25.10 4.10
N GLN A 160 10.51 -26.01 3.46
CA GLN A 160 11.97 -25.96 3.48
C GLN A 160 12.54 -24.71 2.80
N ARG A 161 11.97 -24.32 1.66
CA ARG A 161 12.45 -23.20 0.85
C ARG A 161 12.08 -21.85 1.45
N TYR A 162 10.84 -21.67 1.88
CA TYR A 162 10.28 -20.39 2.32
C TYR A 162 10.17 -20.27 3.84
N GLY A 163 10.29 -21.35 4.60
CA GLY A 163 10.17 -21.34 6.04
C GLY A 163 11.29 -20.57 6.76
N ALA A 164 10.92 -19.87 7.82
CA ALA A 164 11.81 -19.14 8.71
C ALA A 164 11.23 -19.07 10.11
N GLN A 165 12.08 -18.91 11.14
CA GLN A 165 11.54 -18.53 12.45
C GLN A 165 11.10 -17.06 12.42
N ILE A 166 11.94 -16.18 11.86
CA ILE A 166 11.59 -14.78 11.63
C ILE A 166 11.78 -14.47 10.14
N SER A 167 10.77 -13.90 9.52
CA SER A 167 10.85 -13.41 8.13
C SER A 167 10.81 -11.89 8.05
N PHE A 168 11.49 -11.34 7.04
CA PHE A 168 11.31 -9.98 6.61
C PHE A 168 11.15 -9.95 5.08
N VAL A 169 9.98 -9.55 4.61
CA VAL A 169 9.70 -9.39 3.16
C VAL A 169 9.68 -7.91 2.81
N GLY A 170 10.66 -7.45 2.05
CA GLY A 170 10.74 -6.04 1.64
C GLY A 170 12.08 -5.67 1.01
N ASN A 171 12.09 -4.61 0.22
CA ASN A 171 13.29 -4.14 -0.45
C ASN A 171 14.33 -3.61 0.54
N ARG A 172 15.61 -3.78 0.18
CA ARG A 172 16.72 -3.17 0.91
C ARG A 172 16.69 -1.66 0.75
N TYR A 173 16.86 -0.97 1.88
CA TYR A 173 17.23 0.43 2.00
C TYR A 173 18.35 0.54 3.04
N PRO A 174 19.21 1.55 3.01
CA PRO A 174 20.33 1.67 3.98
C PRO A 174 19.88 1.61 5.44
N TYR A 175 18.76 2.25 5.79
CA TYR A 175 18.22 2.19 7.16
C TYR A 175 17.70 0.80 7.54
N ARG A 176 17.12 0.04 6.59
CA ARG A 176 16.67 -1.35 6.82
C ARG A 176 17.83 -2.29 7.01
N GLU A 177 18.92 -2.10 6.28
CA GLU A 177 20.12 -2.90 6.49
C GLU A 177 20.70 -2.69 7.89
N ARG A 178 20.73 -1.44 8.40
CA ARG A 178 21.13 -1.15 9.78
C ARG A 178 20.21 -1.85 10.79
N PHE A 179 18.91 -1.80 10.56
CA PHE A 179 17.91 -2.46 11.38
C PHE A 179 18.11 -3.99 11.40
N VAL A 180 18.23 -4.63 10.25
CA VAL A 180 18.47 -6.08 10.11
C VAL A 180 19.79 -6.48 10.75
N ARG A 181 20.85 -5.71 10.54
CA ARG A 181 22.15 -5.97 11.16
C ARG A 181 22.11 -5.96 12.69
N ALA A 182 21.23 -5.16 13.29
CA ALA A 182 21.01 -5.16 14.73
C ALA A 182 20.29 -6.42 15.26
N LEU A 183 19.76 -7.26 14.37
CA LEU A 183 19.08 -8.53 14.66
C LEU A 183 19.84 -9.75 14.14
N ARG A 184 21.13 -9.61 13.82
CA ARG A 184 21.96 -10.66 13.20
C ARG A 184 22.15 -11.93 14.05
N ASP A 185 21.86 -11.86 15.32
CA ASP A 185 21.89 -12.95 16.29
C ASP A 185 20.57 -13.73 16.37
N TYR A 186 19.55 -13.30 15.63
CA TYR A 186 18.27 -14.00 15.51
C TYR A 186 18.21 -14.87 14.23
N PRO A 187 17.40 -15.95 14.22
CA PRO A 187 17.18 -16.82 13.06
C PRO A 187 16.28 -16.13 12.00
N LEU A 188 16.80 -15.05 11.45
CA LEU A 188 16.12 -14.18 10.50
C LEU A 188 16.44 -14.58 9.05
N LYS A 189 15.41 -14.61 8.18
CA LYS A 189 15.58 -14.68 6.73
C LYS A 189 14.94 -13.47 6.06
N LEU A 190 15.55 -13.01 4.96
CA LEU A 190 15.14 -11.82 4.22
C LEU A 190 14.68 -12.19 2.81
N TRP A 191 13.62 -11.54 2.31
CA TRP A 191 13.20 -11.62 0.92
C TRP A 191 12.95 -10.21 0.36
N GLY A 192 13.48 -9.94 -0.81
CA GLY A 192 13.24 -8.66 -1.49
C GLY A 192 14.39 -8.21 -2.37
N SER A 193 14.17 -7.14 -3.12
CA SER A 193 15.17 -6.61 -4.04
C SER A 193 16.30 -5.90 -3.31
N GLY A 194 17.52 -6.04 -3.83
CA GLY A 194 18.71 -5.29 -3.41
C GLY A 194 19.47 -5.87 -2.22
N TRP A 195 19.01 -6.93 -1.55
CA TRP A 195 19.71 -7.52 -0.40
C TRP A 195 21.03 -8.19 -0.77
N THR A 196 21.16 -8.70 -2.01
CA THR A 196 22.43 -9.25 -2.53
C THR A 196 23.54 -8.20 -2.62
N ALA A 197 23.18 -6.91 -2.64
CA ALA A 197 24.09 -5.77 -2.62
C ALA A 197 24.24 -5.14 -1.21
N ALA A 198 23.82 -5.83 -0.16
CA ALA A 198 24.02 -5.37 1.21
C ALA A 198 25.54 -5.24 1.53
N GLU A 199 25.90 -4.24 2.32
CA GLU A 199 27.29 -4.02 2.71
C GLU A 199 27.78 -5.13 3.65
N ASP A 200 26.92 -5.55 4.59
CA ASP A 200 27.23 -6.59 5.57
C ASP A 200 27.13 -7.99 4.93
N PRO A 201 28.25 -8.78 4.94
CA PRO A 201 28.23 -10.16 4.42
C PRO A 201 27.24 -11.08 5.11
N LEU A 202 27.00 -10.91 6.43
CA LEU A 202 26.03 -11.72 7.19
C LEU A 202 24.59 -11.42 6.73
N VAL A 203 24.29 -10.15 6.44
CA VAL A 203 22.98 -9.75 5.87
C VAL A 203 22.80 -10.36 4.48
N ARG A 204 23.84 -10.39 3.65
CA ARG A 204 23.77 -11.06 2.34
C ARG A 204 23.53 -12.56 2.45
N ALA A 205 24.12 -13.22 3.44
CA ALA A 205 24.02 -14.67 3.62
C ALA A 205 22.59 -15.15 3.98
N ILE A 206 21.78 -14.31 4.61
CA ILE A 206 20.38 -14.62 4.98
C ILE A 206 19.36 -14.09 3.97
N ALA A 207 19.81 -13.54 2.84
CA ALA A 207 18.98 -12.91 1.83
C ALA A 207 18.52 -13.91 0.77
N GLY A 208 17.21 -13.99 0.59
CA GLY A 208 16.56 -14.67 -0.54
C GLY A 208 16.21 -13.71 -1.69
N PRO A 209 15.72 -14.26 -2.81
CA PRO A 209 15.24 -13.49 -3.95
C PRO A 209 13.99 -12.66 -3.58
N PRO A 210 13.60 -11.68 -4.43
CA PRO A 210 12.29 -11.07 -4.33
C PRO A 210 11.18 -12.10 -4.47
N VAL A 211 10.16 -12.03 -3.62
CA VAL A 211 8.97 -12.88 -3.65
C VAL A 211 7.71 -12.04 -3.86
N PHE A 212 6.76 -12.58 -4.65
CA PHE A 212 5.52 -11.92 -5.01
C PHE A 212 4.35 -12.90 -5.01
N GLY A 213 3.12 -12.40 -4.89
CA GLY A 213 1.92 -13.24 -4.95
C GLY A 213 1.99 -14.42 -3.99
N ASN A 214 1.78 -15.63 -4.50
CA ASN A 214 1.75 -16.84 -3.68
C ASN A 214 3.08 -17.13 -2.95
N GLU A 215 4.24 -16.85 -3.55
CA GLU A 215 5.53 -17.05 -2.87
C GLU A 215 5.64 -16.19 -1.60
N LYS A 216 5.12 -14.96 -1.63
CA LYS A 216 5.06 -14.10 -0.45
C LYS A 216 4.17 -14.68 0.64
N LEU A 217 3.03 -15.27 0.27
CA LEU A 217 2.13 -15.95 1.21
C LEU A 217 2.79 -17.20 1.81
N LEU A 218 3.56 -17.97 1.02
CA LEU A 218 4.32 -19.10 1.51
C LEU A 218 5.38 -18.72 2.53
N VAL A 219 6.06 -17.57 2.34
CA VAL A 219 6.98 -17.02 3.36
C VAL A 219 6.23 -16.69 4.64
N TYR A 220 5.07 -16.03 4.55
CA TYR A 220 4.29 -15.67 5.73
C TYR A 220 3.77 -16.91 6.46
N ALA A 221 3.22 -17.88 5.75
CA ALA A 221 2.70 -19.13 6.31
C ALA A 221 3.80 -20.03 6.89
N GLY A 222 5.01 -19.97 6.33
CA GLY A 222 6.17 -20.74 6.79
C GLY A 222 6.97 -20.05 7.91
N SER A 223 6.52 -18.92 8.43
CA SER A 223 7.25 -18.13 9.45
C SER A 223 6.50 -18.12 10.77
N THR A 224 7.22 -18.25 11.89
CA THR A 224 6.64 -18.04 13.21
C THR A 224 6.31 -16.56 13.41
N LEU A 225 7.24 -15.67 13.06
CA LEU A 225 7.09 -14.23 13.17
C LEU A 225 7.45 -13.55 11.84
N SER A 226 6.70 -12.52 11.47
CA SER A 226 6.97 -11.69 10.30
C SER A 226 7.26 -10.24 10.71
N LEU A 227 8.48 -9.78 10.48
CA LEU A 227 8.87 -8.40 10.77
C LEU A 227 8.23 -7.44 9.76
N ASN A 228 7.63 -6.39 10.27
CA ASN A 228 7.14 -5.26 9.51
C ASN A 228 7.75 -3.96 10.07
N HIS A 229 8.74 -3.42 9.38
CA HIS A 229 9.37 -2.16 9.75
C HIS A 229 9.02 -1.08 8.73
N HIS A 230 8.38 -0.01 9.21
CA HIS A 230 7.89 1.08 8.38
C HIS A 230 9.02 1.93 7.78
N HIS A 231 8.71 2.62 6.68
CA HIS A 231 9.64 3.56 6.08
C HIS A 231 9.56 4.91 6.83
N PRO A 232 10.66 5.40 7.45
CA PRO A 232 10.58 6.54 8.38
C PRO A 232 10.11 7.85 7.75
N MET A 233 10.26 8.01 6.43
CA MET A 233 9.78 9.22 5.72
C MET A 233 8.42 9.03 5.04
N ASN A 234 8.00 7.78 4.82
CA ASN A 234 6.75 7.49 4.10
C ASN A 234 5.60 7.16 5.04
N ASP A 235 5.92 6.59 6.18
CA ASP A 235 4.98 6.11 7.18
C ASP A 235 5.32 6.79 8.53
N ILE A 236 5.00 8.09 8.67
CA ILE A 236 5.34 8.89 9.85
C ILE A 236 4.43 8.50 11.01
N VAL A 237 3.11 8.65 10.84
CA VAL A 237 2.08 8.18 11.77
C VAL A 237 1.21 7.10 11.15
N GLY A 238 1.10 7.07 9.82
CA GLY A 238 0.37 6.07 9.06
C GLY A 238 1.12 4.75 8.91
N VAL A 239 0.45 3.75 8.35
CA VAL A 239 0.97 2.39 8.19
C VAL A 239 1.08 1.97 6.72
N ASN A 240 1.96 1.01 6.45
CA ASN A 240 2.18 0.48 5.11
C ASN A 240 1.16 -0.62 4.75
N THR A 241 1.08 -0.98 3.47
CA THR A 241 0.20 -2.06 2.97
C THR A 241 0.51 -3.41 3.61
N ARG A 242 1.78 -3.69 3.92
CA ARG A 242 2.22 -4.96 4.52
C ARG A 242 1.51 -5.25 5.84
N THR A 243 1.17 -4.25 6.62
CA THR A 243 0.39 -4.39 7.85
C THR A 243 -0.90 -5.18 7.61
N PHE A 244 -1.62 -4.83 6.55
CA PHE A 244 -2.89 -5.46 6.19
C PHE A 244 -2.70 -6.78 5.42
N GLU A 245 -1.64 -6.90 4.62
CA GLU A 245 -1.29 -8.13 3.92
C GLU A 245 -0.96 -9.26 4.91
N LEU A 246 -0.10 -8.98 5.90
CA LEU A 246 0.27 -9.93 6.96
C LEU A 246 -0.96 -10.32 7.79
N ALA A 247 -1.74 -9.34 8.22
CA ALA A 247 -2.96 -9.60 8.96
C ALA A 247 -3.92 -10.50 8.18
N ALA A 248 -4.23 -10.18 6.93
CA ALA A 248 -5.13 -10.99 6.10
C ALA A 248 -4.61 -12.40 5.81
N ALA A 249 -3.28 -12.57 5.72
CA ALA A 249 -2.63 -13.87 5.58
C ALA A 249 -2.63 -14.68 6.89
N GLY A 250 -3.03 -14.10 8.03
CA GLY A 250 -3.02 -14.75 9.34
C GLY A 250 -1.63 -14.87 9.95
N ALA A 251 -0.67 -14.07 9.48
CA ALA A 251 0.70 -14.09 9.98
C ALA A 251 0.86 -13.21 11.22
N CYS A 252 1.58 -13.70 12.24
CA CYS A 252 1.96 -12.90 13.38
C CYS A 252 2.97 -11.83 12.96
N GLN A 253 2.54 -10.57 12.90
CA GLN A 253 3.45 -9.48 12.58
C GLN A 253 4.06 -8.85 13.82
N VAL A 254 5.38 -8.64 13.80
CA VAL A 254 6.12 -7.84 14.76
C VAL A 254 6.43 -6.50 14.11
N VAL A 255 5.83 -5.42 14.62
CA VAL A 255 5.72 -4.14 13.89
C VAL A 255 6.07 -2.94 14.77
N ASP A 256 6.79 -1.96 14.19
CA ASP A 256 7.03 -0.68 14.87
C ASP A 256 5.72 0.09 15.02
N LEU A 257 5.41 0.46 16.27
CA LEU A 257 4.17 1.16 16.60
C LEU A 257 4.14 2.55 15.98
N LYS A 258 3.01 2.85 15.35
CA LYS A 258 2.64 4.14 14.78
C LYS A 258 1.30 4.56 15.37
N ASP A 259 1.04 5.87 15.43
CA ASP A 259 -0.20 6.37 16.04
C ASP A 259 -1.45 5.80 15.35
N ASP A 260 -1.48 5.81 14.01
CA ASP A 260 -2.61 5.28 13.24
C ASP A 260 -2.76 3.76 13.42
N LEU A 261 -1.67 3.02 13.70
CA LEU A 261 -1.71 1.57 13.90
C LEU A 261 -2.55 1.18 15.11
N LEU A 262 -2.51 2.00 16.17
CA LEU A 262 -3.23 1.76 17.43
C LEU A 262 -4.76 1.90 17.27
N GLU A 263 -5.23 2.60 16.23
CA GLU A 263 -6.65 2.67 15.90
C GLU A 263 -7.09 1.51 14.99
N LEU A 264 -6.14 0.87 14.29
CA LEU A 264 -6.42 -0.16 13.29
C LEU A 264 -6.33 -1.57 13.87
N PHE A 265 -5.40 -1.78 14.81
CA PHE A 265 -5.14 -3.08 15.44
C PHE A 265 -4.78 -2.93 16.91
N THR A 266 -5.16 -3.93 17.72
CA THR A 266 -4.89 -3.97 19.15
C THR A 266 -3.54 -4.63 19.43
N PRO A 267 -2.54 -3.90 19.97
CA PRO A 267 -1.26 -4.50 20.35
C PRO A 267 -1.41 -5.58 21.44
N GLY A 268 -0.70 -6.69 21.29
CA GLY A 268 -0.76 -7.85 22.16
C GLY A 268 -1.88 -8.83 21.86
N GLU A 269 -2.89 -8.43 21.09
CA GLU A 269 -4.02 -9.28 20.70
C GLU A 269 -4.08 -9.56 19.19
N GLU A 270 -3.78 -8.56 18.37
CA GLU A 270 -3.87 -8.61 16.90
C GLU A 270 -2.51 -8.33 16.22
N ILE A 271 -1.59 -7.67 16.93
CA ILE A 271 -0.23 -7.39 16.47
C ILE A 271 0.75 -7.46 17.65
N VAL A 272 2.01 -7.75 17.36
CA VAL A 272 3.13 -7.62 18.32
C VAL A 272 3.81 -6.28 18.05
N GLY A 273 3.59 -5.29 18.91
CA GLY A 273 4.10 -3.95 18.75
C GLY A 273 5.46 -3.73 19.41
N TYR A 274 6.31 -2.85 18.84
CA TYR A 274 7.53 -2.36 19.50
C TYR A 274 7.79 -0.89 19.19
N ARG A 275 8.49 -0.19 20.11
CA ARG A 275 8.88 1.23 19.96
C ARG A 275 10.37 1.41 19.72
N ASP A 276 11.17 0.51 20.25
CA ASP A 276 12.62 0.55 20.13
C ASP A 276 13.23 -0.86 19.94
N LEU A 277 14.54 -0.92 19.70
CA LEU A 277 15.25 -2.17 19.47
C LEU A 277 15.25 -3.10 20.70
N GLY A 278 15.26 -2.54 21.90
CA GLY A 278 15.23 -3.33 23.14
C GLY A 278 13.87 -4.00 23.34
N GLU A 279 12.77 -3.27 23.09
CA GLU A 279 11.42 -3.83 23.10
C GLU A 279 11.24 -4.87 21.99
N LEU A 280 11.74 -4.59 20.78
CA LEU A 280 11.71 -5.54 19.68
C LEU A 280 12.36 -6.88 20.06
N ARG A 281 13.56 -6.84 20.63
CA ARG A 281 14.27 -8.07 21.06
C ARG A 281 13.47 -8.85 22.09
N ARG A 282 12.92 -8.19 23.10
CA ARG A 282 12.05 -8.85 24.10
C ARG A 282 10.83 -9.51 23.46
N GLN A 283 10.19 -8.82 22.50
CA GLN A 283 9.03 -9.37 21.80
C GLN A 283 9.41 -10.57 20.92
N LEU A 284 10.57 -10.52 20.25
CA LEU A 284 11.07 -11.67 19.48
C LEU A 284 11.35 -12.87 20.39
N ASP A 285 12.04 -12.67 21.51
CA ASP A 285 12.38 -13.74 22.46
C ASP A 285 11.09 -14.42 22.97
N VAL A 286 10.14 -13.64 23.49
CA VAL A 286 8.87 -14.15 24.03
C VAL A 286 8.09 -14.96 22.98
N HIS A 287 7.89 -14.41 21.80
CA HIS A 287 7.01 -15.07 20.81
C HIS A 287 7.71 -16.17 20.01
N LEU A 288 9.03 -16.28 20.03
CA LEU A 288 9.74 -17.46 19.54
C LEU A 288 9.65 -18.62 20.53
N GLU A 289 9.59 -18.34 21.83
CA GLU A 289 9.37 -19.34 22.89
C GLU A 289 7.89 -19.78 22.94
N HIS A 290 6.95 -18.93 22.52
CA HIS A 290 5.49 -19.18 22.55
C HIS A 290 4.84 -19.10 21.15
N PRO A 291 5.18 -20.00 20.20
CA PRO A 291 4.71 -19.93 18.82
C PRO A 291 3.18 -20.10 18.67
N ASP A 292 2.51 -20.74 19.62
CA ASP A 292 1.06 -20.89 19.62
C ASP A 292 0.35 -19.57 19.93
N GLU A 293 0.92 -18.76 20.85
CA GLU A 293 0.42 -17.40 21.11
C GLU A 293 0.63 -16.50 19.88
N ALA A 294 1.80 -16.59 19.25
CA ALA A 294 2.05 -15.86 18.00
C ALA A 294 1.04 -16.24 16.92
N ARG A 295 0.69 -17.52 16.77
CA ARG A 295 -0.33 -17.97 15.82
C ARG A 295 -1.71 -17.38 16.16
N ALA A 296 -2.11 -17.40 17.44
CA ALA A 296 -3.40 -16.83 17.88
C ALA A 296 -3.49 -15.32 17.58
N ILE A 297 -2.40 -14.57 17.78
CA ILE A 297 -2.32 -13.15 17.41
C ILE A 297 -2.55 -12.96 15.89
N GLY A 298 -1.89 -13.77 15.05
CA GLY A 298 -2.07 -13.72 13.60
C GLY A 298 -3.51 -14.02 13.16
N GLU A 299 -4.16 -15.01 13.80
CA GLU A 299 -5.56 -15.34 13.54
C GLU A 299 -6.53 -14.22 13.96
N ASN A 300 -6.26 -13.56 15.08
CA ASN A 300 -7.02 -12.40 15.52
C ASN A 300 -6.87 -11.24 14.53
N ALA A 301 -5.62 -10.94 14.12
CA ALA A 301 -5.34 -9.93 13.11
C ALA A 301 -6.11 -10.20 11.81
N ARG A 302 -6.18 -11.47 11.39
CA ARG A 302 -6.93 -11.85 10.20
C ARG A 302 -8.44 -11.57 10.36
N ARG A 303 -9.03 -11.94 11.49
CA ARG A 303 -10.46 -11.66 11.74
C ARG A 303 -10.74 -10.15 11.65
N ARG A 304 -9.90 -9.35 12.29
CA ARG A 304 -9.97 -7.88 12.25
C ARG A 304 -9.84 -7.33 10.83
N ALA A 305 -8.81 -7.77 10.09
CA ALA A 305 -8.53 -7.30 8.73
C ALA A 305 -9.68 -7.60 7.76
N LEU A 306 -10.26 -8.79 7.84
CA LEU A 306 -11.41 -9.17 6.99
C LEU A 306 -12.70 -8.44 7.37
N ALA A 307 -12.91 -8.16 8.66
CA ALA A 307 -14.10 -7.46 9.14
C ALA A 307 -14.11 -5.97 8.80
N GLU A 308 -12.93 -5.30 8.74
CA GLU A 308 -12.88 -3.84 8.72
C GLU A 308 -11.86 -3.24 7.75
N HIS A 309 -10.90 -4.03 7.24
CA HIS A 309 -9.74 -3.48 6.53
C HIS A 309 -9.54 -4.00 5.11
N THR A 310 -10.60 -4.50 4.47
CA THR A 310 -10.54 -4.89 3.05
C THR A 310 -10.61 -3.67 2.13
N LEU A 311 -10.21 -3.84 0.87
CA LEU A 311 -10.37 -2.81 -0.16
C LEU A 311 -11.84 -2.39 -0.33
N ARG A 312 -12.78 -3.32 -0.19
CA ARG A 312 -14.22 -3.02 -0.23
C ARG A 312 -14.61 -1.97 0.80
N HIS A 313 -14.21 -2.13 2.05
CA HIS A 313 -14.47 -1.14 3.11
C HIS A 313 -13.87 0.24 2.77
N ARG A 314 -12.71 0.29 2.11
CA ARG A 314 -12.10 1.57 1.67
C ARG A 314 -12.90 2.22 0.55
N ILE A 315 -13.40 1.44 -0.41
CA ILE A 315 -14.26 1.94 -1.49
C ILE A 315 -15.60 2.43 -0.93
N GLU A 316 -16.22 1.70 -0.04
CA GLU A 316 -17.47 2.10 0.64
C GLU A 316 -17.28 3.40 1.42
N THR A 317 -16.18 3.53 2.18
CA THR A 317 -15.82 4.77 2.88
C THR A 317 -15.61 5.93 1.90
N MET A 318 -14.89 5.68 0.79
CA MET A 318 -14.65 6.69 -0.25
C MET A 318 -15.97 7.16 -0.87
N LEU A 319 -16.88 6.25 -1.20
CA LEU A 319 -18.19 6.55 -1.76
C LEU A 319 -19.06 7.33 -0.78
N ALA A 320 -19.10 6.94 0.48
CA ALA A 320 -19.84 7.67 1.52
C ALA A 320 -19.37 9.13 1.66
N MET A 321 -18.06 9.35 1.65
CA MET A 321 -17.48 10.71 1.69
C MET A 321 -17.80 11.52 0.44
N VAL A 322 -17.82 10.89 -0.74
CA VAL A 322 -18.21 11.57 -2.00
C VAL A 322 -19.68 11.94 -1.98
N ASP A 323 -20.56 11.03 -1.54
CA ASP A 323 -22.00 11.28 -1.44
C ASP A 323 -22.34 12.37 -0.41
N GLU A 324 -21.62 12.41 0.71
CA GLU A 324 -21.75 13.46 1.73
C GLU A 324 -21.38 14.84 1.18
N ARG A 325 -20.25 14.94 0.42
CA ARG A 325 -19.72 16.23 -0.06
C ARG A 325 -20.42 16.76 -1.32
N PHE A 326 -20.86 15.86 -2.19
CA PHE A 326 -21.34 16.23 -3.54
C PHE A 326 -22.75 15.76 -3.86
N GLY A 327 -23.45 15.13 -2.89
CA GLY A 327 -24.75 14.50 -3.05
C GLY A 327 -24.66 13.14 -3.76
N LYS A 328 -25.73 12.33 -3.60
CA LYS A 328 -25.79 11.00 -4.23
C LYS A 328 -25.66 11.09 -5.74
N ARG A 329 -24.71 10.33 -6.29
CA ARG A 329 -24.41 10.27 -7.74
C ARG A 329 -24.76 8.92 -8.36
N THR A 330 -25.73 8.23 -7.73
CA THR A 330 -26.27 6.95 -8.22
C THR A 330 -27.02 7.11 -9.53
#